data_3f5c4181ce7bff45fc819f93e25c0510
#
_entry.id   3f5c4181ce7bff45fc819f93e25c0510
#
_cell.length_a   1.000
_cell.length_b   1.000
_cell.length_c   1.000
_cell.angle_alpha   90.00
_cell.angle_beta   90.00
_cell.angle_gamma   90.00
#
_symmetry.space_group_name_H-M   'P 1'
#
loop_
_entity.id
_entity.type
_entity.pdbx_description
1 polymer ?
#
loop_
_entity_poly.entity_id
_entity_poly.type
_entity_poly.pdbx_seq_one_letter_code
_entity_poly.pdbx_strand_id
1 'polypeptide(L)'
;KEYYVSAVTDRATQKVAFIASSEGGMDIEEVAHSSPEKIITVFADPQAGLTDEQAKQIADGIGIPADSTAQAVDIFKKLYTCYMETDASLVEINPLNRDSKGNIVALDAKFNFDSNALFRHPEIVALRDLDEEDPAEVEASKFDLAYISLDGNIGCLVTVSYTHLTLPTTPYV
;
A
#
# COMPACT_ATOMS: atom_id res chain seq x y z
N LYS A 1 3.10 -20.21 8.41
CA LYS A 1 3.03 -18.98 9.24
C LYS A 1 2.77 -17.81 8.32
N GLU A 2 1.81 -17.01 8.70
CA GLU A 2 1.37 -15.80 7.97
C GLU A 2 1.98 -14.56 8.61
N TYR A 3 2.32 -13.60 7.75
CA TYR A 3 2.86 -12.29 8.09
C TYR A 3 2.14 -11.21 7.29
N TYR A 4 2.25 -9.98 7.73
CA TYR A 4 1.80 -8.79 7.03
C TYR A 4 2.99 -7.95 6.59
N VAL A 5 2.95 -7.38 5.40
CA VAL A 5 3.87 -6.35 4.95
C VAL A 5 3.21 -5.38 4.00
N SER A 6 3.43 -4.11 4.21
CA SER A 6 3.01 -3.04 3.28
C SER A 6 4.09 -2.00 3.08
N ALA A 7 3.99 -1.28 1.99
CA ALA A 7 4.78 -0.08 1.69
C ALA A 7 3.83 1.06 1.35
N VAL A 8 4.04 2.21 1.97
CA VAL A 8 3.22 3.41 1.82
C VAL A 8 4.07 4.67 1.90
N THR A 9 3.67 5.74 1.21
CA THR A 9 4.35 7.03 1.34
C THR A 9 4.02 7.68 2.68
N ASP A 10 5.03 7.88 3.52
CA ASP A 10 4.92 8.73 4.70
C ASP A 10 5.23 10.19 4.35
N ARG A 11 4.19 11.01 4.35
CA ARG A 11 4.29 12.44 3.99
C ARG A 11 5.05 13.26 5.01
N ALA A 12 5.04 12.84 6.28
CA ALA A 12 5.70 13.58 7.36
C ALA A 12 7.22 13.50 7.23
N THR A 13 7.75 12.32 6.94
CA THR A 13 9.20 12.10 6.76
C THR A 13 9.66 12.16 5.31
N GLN A 14 8.72 12.22 4.34
CA GLN A 14 8.99 12.16 2.90
C GLN A 14 9.74 10.88 2.49
N LYS A 15 9.40 9.76 3.14
CA LYS A 15 10.02 8.45 2.91
C LYS A 15 8.97 7.40 2.60
N VAL A 16 9.42 6.26 2.12
CA VAL A 16 8.58 5.08 2.01
C VAL A 16 8.61 4.32 3.33
N ALA A 17 7.47 4.24 4.00
CA ALA A 17 7.32 3.48 5.23
C ALA A 17 6.96 2.02 4.89
N PHE A 18 7.79 1.09 5.32
CA PHE A 18 7.46 -0.32 5.38
C PHE A 18 6.83 -0.61 6.74
N ILE A 19 5.59 -1.08 6.72
CA ILE A 19 4.85 -1.50 7.90
C ILE A 19 4.72 -3.01 7.82
N ALA A 20 5.15 -3.72 8.83
CA ALA A 20 5.14 -5.18 8.84
C ALA A 20 4.71 -5.73 10.20
N SER A 21 4.09 -6.92 10.20
CA SER A 21 3.65 -7.59 11.42
C SER A 21 3.83 -9.10 11.34
N SER A 22 4.04 -9.70 12.50
CA SER A 22 3.99 -11.16 12.69
C SER A 22 2.57 -11.74 12.61
N GLU A 23 1.55 -10.88 12.58
CA GLU A 23 0.13 -11.23 12.46
C GLU A 23 -0.34 -10.93 11.02
N GLY A 24 -0.31 -11.95 10.16
CA GLY A 24 -0.84 -11.88 8.81
C GLY A 24 -2.25 -12.48 8.72
N GLY A 25 -2.97 -12.15 7.64
CA GLY A 25 -4.35 -12.60 7.43
C GLY A 25 -5.38 -11.89 8.31
N MET A 26 -4.97 -10.83 9.01
CA MET A 26 -5.82 -9.98 9.86
C MET A 26 -5.78 -8.55 9.34
N ASP A 27 -6.78 -7.78 9.73
CA ASP A 27 -6.80 -6.34 9.52
C ASP A 27 -5.70 -5.66 10.36
N ILE A 28 -4.84 -4.88 9.70
CA ILE A 28 -3.68 -4.26 10.36
C ILE A 28 -4.10 -3.20 11.38
N GLU A 29 -5.23 -2.53 11.19
CA GLU A 29 -5.80 -1.56 12.12
C GLU A 29 -6.24 -2.27 13.41
N GLU A 30 -6.81 -3.47 13.32
CA GLU A 30 -7.14 -4.28 14.48
C GLU A 30 -5.89 -4.72 15.23
N VAL A 31 -4.83 -5.13 14.52
CA VAL A 31 -3.53 -5.47 15.12
C VAL A 31 -2.92 -4.25 15.80
N ALA A 32 -2.99 -3.06 15.18
CA ALA A 32 -2.50 -1.82 15.77
C ALA A 32 -3.22 -1.45 17.08
N HIS A 33 -4.50 -1.78 17.18
CA HIS A 33 -5.29 -1.55 18.38
C HIS A 33 -5.02 -2.57 19.50
N SER A 34 -4.92 -3.85 19.12
CA SER A 34 -4.86 -4.96 20.10
C SER A 34 -3.43 -5.34 20.51
N SER A 35 -2.47 -5.20 19.62
CA SER A 35 -1.09 -5.68 19.77
C SER A 35 -0.08 -4.82 18.99
N PRO A 36 0.01 -3.51 19.30
CA PRO A 36 0.86 -2.57 18.57
C PRO A 36 2.35 -2.95 18.60
N GLU A 37 2.79 -3.69 19.61
CA GLU A 37 4.16 -4.19 19.74
C GLU A 37 4.55 -5.23 18.68
N LYS A 38 3.56 -5.80 17.98
CA LYS A 38 3.79 -6.75 16.89
C LYS A 38 3.98 -6.06 15.54
N ILE A 39 3.82 -4.74 15.49
CA ILE A 39 4.00 -3.94 14.28
C ILE A 39 5.37 -3.29 14.32
N ILE A 40 6.11 -3.43 13.24
CA ILE A 40 7.37 -2.74 13.00
C ILE A 40 7.22 -1.79 11.82
N THR A 41 7.82 -0.61 11.94
CA THR A 41 7.90 0.35 10.84
C THR A 41 9.35 0.68 10.54
N VAL A 42 9.74 0.56 9.26
CA VAL A 42 11.07 0.90 8.76
C VAL A 42 10.93 1.89 7.62
N PHE A 43 11.69 2.98 7.64
CA PHE A 43 11.62 4.04 6.63
C PHE A 43 12.75 3.91 5.63
N ALA A 44 12.41 3.70 4.36
CA ALA A 44 13.35 3.70 3.25
C ALA A 44 13.45 5.11 2.63
N ASP A 45 14.66 5.58 2.43
CA ASP A 45 14.90 6.85 1.73
C ASP A 45 14.66 6.66 0.22
N PRO A 46 13.87 7.52 -0.45
CA PRO A 46 13.55 7.36 -1.87
C PRO A 46 14.78 7.39 -2.79
N GLN A 47 15.87 8.04 -2.37
CA GLN A 47 17.11 8.12 -3.17
C GLN A 47 18.03 6.93 -2.92
N ALA A 48 18.12 6.47 -1.68
CA ALA A 48 19.00 5.36 -1.30
C ALA A 48 18.32 3.98 -1.52
N GLY A 49 16.99 3.95 -1.55
CA GLY A 49 16.22 2.72 -1.62
C GLY A 49 16.10 1.98 -0.28
N LEU A 50 15.51 0.80 -0.32
CA LEU A 50 15.47 -0.10 0.83
C LEU A 50 16.79 -0.89 0.88
N THR A 51 17.59 -0.65 1.91
CA THR A 51 18.90 -1.34 2.06
C THR A 51 18.72 -2.78 2.56
N ASP A 52 19.75 -3.62 2.39
CA ASP A 52 19.73 -5.01 2.88
C ASP A 52 19.58 -5.07 4.40
N GLU A 53 20.20 -4.13 5.12
CA GLU A 53 20.09 -4.02 6.57
C GLU A 53 18.66 -3.67 7.00
N GLN A 54 18.03 -2.74 6.30
CA GLN A 54 16.64 -2.35 6.57
C GLN A 54 15.66 -3.48 6.25
N ALA A 55 15.83 -4.15 5.11
CA ALA A 55 15.02 -5.30 4.74
C ALA A 55 15.21 -6.46 5.73
N LYS A 56 16.44 -6.69 6.20
CA LYS A 56 16.73 -7.66 7.26
C LYS A 56 16.10 -7.25 8.59
N GLN A 57 16.13 -5.97 8.95
CA GLN A 57 15.47 -5.44 10.14
C GLN A 57 13.96 -5.73 10.12
N ILE A 58 13.30 -5.59 8.96
CA ILE A 58 11.90 -5.95 8.81
C ILE A 58 11.70 -7.45 9.06
N ALA A 59 12.49 -8.30 8.39
CA ALA A 59 12.39 -9.76 8.52
C ALA A 59 12.59 -10.24 9.97
N ASP A 60 13.62 -9.74 10.63
CA ASP A 60 13.93 -10.07 12.01
C ASP A 60 12.81 -9.56 12.97
N GLY A 61 12.33 -8.34 12.74
CA GLY A 61 11.31 -7.69 13.57
C GLY A 61 9.97 -8.40 13.58
N ILE A 62 9.58 -9.04 12.48
CA ILE A 62 8.36 -9.85 12.40
C ILE A 62 8.59 -11.34 12.68
N GLY A 63 9.82 -11.71 13.03
CA GLY A 63 10.17 -13.06 13.44
C GLY A 63 10.26 -14.07 12.30
N ILE A 64 10.71 -13.66 11.11
CA ILE A 64 11.01 -14.60 10.02
C ILE A 64 12.25 -15.40 10.40
N PRO A 65 12.18 -16.75 10.36
CA PRO A 65 13.31 -17.60 10.71
C PRO A 65 14.53 -17.39 9.80
N ALA A 66 15.72 -17.61 10.35
CA ALA A 66 17.01 -17.35 9.67
C ALA A 66 17.17 -18.08 8.32
N ASP A 67 16.59 -19.26 8.19
CA ASP A 67 16.58 -20.05 6.94
C ASP A 67 15.75 -19.43 5.82
N SER A 68 14.83 -18.53 6.14
CA SER A 68 13.94 -17.85 5.20
C SER A 68 14.28 -16.35 5.06
N THR A 69 15.17 -15.79 5.90
CA THR A 69 15.47 -14.36 5.94
C THR A 69 16.01 -13.83 4.61
N ALA A 70 16.90 -14.56 3.95
CA ALA A 70 17.47 -14.12 2.66
C ALA A 70 16.40 -13.97 1.57
N GLN A 71 15.44 -14.89 1.53
CA GLN A 71 14.31 -14.80 0.59
C GLN A 71 13.37 -13.65 0.94
N ALA A 72 13.10 -13.41 2.22
CA ALA A 72 12.27 -12.30 2.66
C ALA A 72 12.90 -10.94 2.30
N VAL A 73 14.22 -10.79 2.52
CA VAL A 73 14.98 -9.60 2.13
C VAL A 73 14.86 -9.33 0.63
N ASP A 74 15.03 -10.35 -0.21
CA ASP A 74 14.87 -10.23 -1.67
C ASP A 74 13.46 -9.79 -2.05
N ILE A 75 12.44 -10.36 -1.41
CA ILE A 75 11.03 -10.00 -1.64
C ILE A 75 10.77 -8.54 -1.24
N PHE A 76 11.23 -8.09 -0.07
CA PHE A 76 11.00 -6.71 0.38
C PHE A 76 11.68 -5.69 -0.52
N LYS A 77 12.88 -6.00 -1.02
CA LYS A 77 13.58 -5.14 -2.00
C LYS A 77 12.84 -5.07 -3.33
N LYS A 78 12.34 -6.20 -3.82
CA LYS A 78 11.50 -6.26 -5.03
C LYS A 78 10.18 -5.51 -4.85
N LEU A 79 9.59 -5.61 -3.66
CA LEU A 79 8.38 -4.87 -3.32
C LEU A 79 8.63 -3.35 -3.34
N TYR A 80 9.77 -2.91 -2.79
CA TYR A 80 10.19 -1.51 -2.88
C TYR A 80 10.37 -1.06 -4.33
N THR A 81 11.08 -1.85 -5.14
CA THR A 81 11.28 -1.57 -6.57
C THR A 81 9.93 -1.45 -7.30
N CYS A 82 9.05 -2.42 -7.09
CA CYS A 82 7.72 -2.41 -7.67
C CYS A 82 6.94 -1.15 -7.23
N TYR A 83 6.96 -0.80 -5.94
CA TYR A 83 6.32 0.39 -5.39
C TYR A 83 6.79 1.67 -6.11
N MET A 84 8.11 1.82 -6.29
CA MET A 84 8.70 3.02 -6.91
C MET A 84 8.50 3.07 -8.43
N GLU A 85 8.67 1.94 -9.12
CA GLU A 85 8.60 1.88 -10.58
C GLU A 85 7.18 1.96 -11.14
N THR A 86 6.17 1.63 -10.33
CA THR A 86 4.77 1.67 -10.75
C THR A 86 4.01 2.89 -10.22
N ASP A 87 4.68 3.82 -9.55
CA ASP A 87 4.04 4.94 -8.84
C ASP A 87 2.91 4.48 -7.93
N ALA A 88 3.13 3.38 -7.22
CA ALA A 88 2.17 2.91 -6.25
C ALA A 88 2.09 3.86 -5.06
N SER A 89 0.90 4.09 -4.55
CA SER A 89 0.65 4.83 -3.30
C SER A 89 0.52 3.92 -2.10
N LEU A 90 0.17 2.67 -2.34
CA LEU A 90 0.12 1.57 -1.37
C LEU A 90 0.46 0.27 -2.10
N VAL A 91 1.27 -0.55 -1.46
CA VAL A 91 1.40 -1.98 -1.76
C VAL A 91 1.28 -2.74 -0.45
N GLU A 92 0.40 -3.72 -0.43
CA GLU A 92 0.15 -4.56 0.75
C GLU A 92 0.17 -6.02 0.33
N ILE A 93 0.85 -6.86 1.12
CA ILE A 93 0.80 -8.32 1.01
C ILE A 93 0.22 -8.84 2.33
N ASN A 94 -0.99 -9.39 2.26
CA ASN A 94 -1.71 -9.87 3.42
C ASN A 94 -2.58 -11.10 3.09
N PRO A 95 -2.09 -12.33 3.37
CA PRO A 95 -0.83 -12.63 4.06
C PRO A 95 0.39 -12.84 3.15
N LEU A 96 1.56 -12.51 3.68
CA LEU A 96 2.84 -13.06 3.24
C LEU A 96 3.08 -14.36 4.00
N ASN A 97 3.12 -15.49 3.30
CA ASN A 97 3.13 -16.81 3.94
C ASN A 97 4.50 -17.47 3.88
N ARG A 98 4.93 -18.03 5.01
CA ARG A 98 6.04 -19.01 5.06
C ARG A 98 5.45 -20.42 5.08
N ASP A 99 5.73 -21.18 4.03
CA ASP A 99 5.27 -22.57 3.92
C ASP A 99 6.06 -23.53 4.83
N SER A 100 5.67 -24.81 4.83
CA SER A 100 6.32 -25.85 5.64
C SER A 100 7.75 -26.19 5.18
N LYS A 101 8.14 -25.75 3.98
CA LYS A 101 9.47 -25.96 3.39
C LYS A 101 10.40 -24.76 3.62
N GLY A 102 9.89 -23.69 4.25
CA GLY A 102 10.63 -22.45 4.49
C GLY A 102 10.55 -21.43 3.34
N ASN A 103 9.75 -21.66 2.31
CA ASN A 103 9.58 -20.69 1.24
C ASN A 103 8.67 -19.55 1.69
N ILE A 104 9.02 -18.34 1.26
CA ILE A 104 8.18 -17.14 1.45
C ILE A 104 7.36 -16.92 0.17
N VAL A 105 6.04 -16.83 0.31
CA VAL A 105 5.10 -16.70 -0.81
C VAL A 105 4.09 -15.60 -0.50
N ALA A 106 3.92 -14.65 -1.41
CA ALA A 106 2.80 -13.73 -1.37
C ALA A 106 1.53 -14.48 -1.80
N LEU A 107 0.54 -14.58 -0.91
CA LEU A 107 -0.72 -15.25 -1.21
C LEU A 107 -1.75 -14.29 -1.79
N ASP A 108 -1.81 -13.09 -1.23
CA ASP A 108 -2.66 -12.02 -1.71
C ASP A 108 -1.92 -10.69 -1.65
N ALA A 109 -2.21 -9.80 -2.61
CA ALA A 109 -1.59 -8.50 -2.68
C ALA A 109 -2.59 -7.44 -3.15
N LYS A 110 -2.58 -6.30 -2.46
CA LYS A 110 -3.38 -5.12 -2.80
C LYS A 110 -2.45 -4.00 -3.24
N PHE A 111 -2.75 -3.41 -4.38
CA PHE A 111 -2.01 -2.28 -4.93
C PHE A 111 -2.95 -1.11 -5.16
N ASN A 112 -2.53 0.07 -4.71
CA ASN A 112 -3.13 1.33 -5.14
C ASN A 112 -2.06 2.11 -5.90
N PHE A 113 -2.40 2.59 -7.09
CA PHE A 113 -1.53 3.38 -7.93
C PHE A 113 -1.91 4.86 -7.86
N ASP A 114 -0.94 5.74 -8.03
CA ASP A 114 -1.23 7.18 -8.17
C ASP A 114 -1.93 7.42 -9.52
N SER A 115 -3.20 7.78 -9.48
CA SER A 115 -3.99 8.06 -10.68
C SER A 115 -3.39 9.18 -11.53
N ASN A 116 -2.67 10.13 -10.92
CA ASN A 116 -1.99 11.20 -11.64
C ASN A 116 -0.77 10.71 -12.43
N ALA A 117 -0.25 9.53 -12.12
CA ALA A 117 0.90 8.93 -12.80
C ALA A 117 0.51 7.88 -13.84
N LEU A 118 -0.75 7.45 -13.90
CA LEU A 118 -1.21 6.38 -14.80
C LEU A 118 -0.97 6.67 -16.29
N PHE A 119 -0.87 7.94 -16.69
CA PHE A 119 -0.55 8.31 -18.07
C PHE A 119 0.79 7.74 -18.57
N ARG A 120 1.71 7.43 -17.66
CA ARG A 120 3.02 6.81 -17.97
C ARG A 120 3.07 5.31 -17.74
N HIS A 121 1.95 4.71 -17.28
CA HIS A 121 1.80 3.28 -17.00
C HIS A 121 0.64 2.65 -17.79
N PRO A 122 0.70 2.64 -19.14
CA PRO A 122 -0.39 2.08 -19.95
C PRO A 122 -0.60 0.58 -19.70
N GLU A 123 0.45 -0.14 -19.29
CA GLU A 123 0.38 -1.55 -18.90
C GLU A 123 -0.46 -1.77 -17.64
N ILE A 124 -0.43 -0.84 -16.68
CA ILE A 124 -1.25 -0.89 -15.46
C ILE A 124 -2.70 -0.55 -15.82
N VAL A 125 -2.89 0.49 -16.64
CA VAL A 125 -4.25 0.85 -17.12
C VAL A 125 -4.91 -0.30 -17.85
N ALA A 126 -4.15 -1.10 -18.60
CA ALA A 126 -4.65 -2.26 -19.33
C ALA A 126 -5.11 -3.42 -18.43
N LEU A 127 -4.71 -3.42 -17.14
CA LEU A 127 -5.16 -4.40 -16.14
C LEU A 127 -6.52 -4.04 -15.52
N ARG A 128 -7.04 -2.85 -15.83
CA ARG A 128 -8.33 -2.40 -15.30
C ARG A 128 -9.45 -3.32 -15.75
N ASP A 129 -10.21 -3.84 -14.80
CA ASP A 129 -11.39 -4.67 -15.04
C ASP A 129 -12.65 -3.88 -14.70
N LEU A 130 -13.34 -3.39 -15.74
CA LEU A 130 -14.54 -2.55 -15.57
C LEU A 130 -15.74 -3.31 -15.01
N ASP A 131 -15.74 -4.65 -15.12
CA ASP A 131 -16.83 -5.47 -14.59
C ASP A 131 -16.75 -5.64 -13.06
N GLU A 132 -15.57 -5.39 -12.49
CA GLU A 132 -15.34 -5.43 -11.04
C GLU A 132 -15.46 -4.06 -10.35
N GLU A 133 -15.57 -2.97 -11.15
CA GLU A 133 -15.68 -1.61 -10.62
C GLU A 133 -17.14 -1.21 -10.36
N ASP A 134 -17.33 -0.21 -9.46
CA ASP A 134 -18.63 0.41 -9.27
C ASP A 134 -19.12 1.05 -10.59
N PRO A 135 -20.31 0.72 -11.08
CA PRO A 135 -20.83 1.27 -12.34
C PRO A 135 -20.87 2.80 -12.38
N ALA A 136 -21.08 3.47 -11.23
CA ALA A 136 -21.09 4.93 -11.15
C ALA A 136 -19.68 5.52 -11.27
N GLU A 137 -18.65 4.82 -10.75
CA GLU A 137 -17.25 5.20 -10.93
C GLU A 137 -16.83 5.03 -12.39
N VAL A 138 -17.22 3.91 -13.02
CA VAL A 138 -16.98 3.67 -14.44
C VAL A 138 -17.64 4.76 -15.31
N GLU A 139 -18.89 5.12 -15.00
CA GLU A 139 -19.60 6.17 -15.75
C GLU A 139 -18.93 7.54 -15.58
N ALA A 140 -18.56 7.90 -14.35
CA ALA A 140 -17.88 9.16 -14.06
C ALA A 140 -16.52 9.26 -14.77
N SER A 141 -15.78 8.16 -14.84
CA SER A 141 -14.46 8.11 -15.48
C SER A 141 -14.48 8.44 -16.98
N LYS A 142 -15.61 8.23 -17.66
CA LYS A 142 -15.79 8.60 -19.08
C LYS A 142 -15.76 10.12 -19.32
N PHE A 143 -15.96 10.90 -18.26
CA PHE A 143 -15.97 12.36 -18.26
C PHE A 143 -14.79 12.97 -17.51
N ASP A 144 -13.74 12.18 -17.23
CA ASP A 144 -12.58 12.58 -16.40
C ASP A 144 -12.99 13.06 -14.99
N LEU A 145 -14.07 12.52 -14.46
CA LEU A 145 -14.55 12.79 -13.12
C LEU A 145 -14.13 11.67 -12.17
N ALA A 146 -13.68 12.04 -10.96
CA ALA A 146 -13.50 11.10 -9.87
C ALA A 146 -14.83 10.99 -9.10
N TYR A 147 -15.34 9.77 -8.96
CA TYR A 147 -16.48 9.44 -8.13
C TYR A 147 -16.03 8.41 -7.08
N ILE A 148 -16.44 8.61 -5.85
CA ILE A 148 -16.17 7.67 -4.75
C ILE A 148 -17.49 7.42 -4.05
N SER A 149 -17.92 6.16 -4.05
CA SER A 149 -19.09 5.72 -3.30
C SER A 149 -18.69 5.45 -1.86
N LEU A 150 -19.28 6.16 -0.92
CA LEU A 150 -19.07 5.96 0.52
C LEU A 150 -20.39 5.59 1.17
N ASP A 151 -20.32 4.85 2.28
CA ASP A 151 -21.47 4.55 3.09
C ASP A 151 -21.97 5.82 3.79
N GLY A 152 -23.19 6.26 3.44
CA GLY A 152 -23.78 7.46 4.02
C GLY A 152 -24.91 8.04 3.20
N ASN A 153 -25.52 9.10 3.73
CA ASN A 153 -26.65 9.81 3.12
C ASN A 153 -26.29 11.29 2.76
N ILE A 154 -25.01 11.64 2.80
CA ILE A 154 -24.52 12.98 2.45
C ILE A 154 -23.63 12.86 1.22
N GLY A 155 -24.00 13.56 0.14
CA GLY A 155 -23.17 13.70 -1.06
C GLY A 155 -22.34 14.97 -1.00
N CYS A 156 -21.07 14.90 -1.45
CA CYS A 156 -20.19 16.05 -1.60
C CYS A 156 -19.76 16.16 -3.06
N LEU A 157 -20.02 17.31 -3.71
CA LEU A 157 -19.53 17.61 -5.03
C LEU A 157 -18.52 18.75 -4.94
N VAL A 158 -17.29 18.47 -5.39
CA VAL A 158 -16.22 19.47 -5.43
C VAL A 158 -15.88 19.77 -6.89
N THR A 159 -16.04 21.04 -7.29
CA THR A 159 -15.59 21.52 -8.59
C THR A 159 -14.51 22.57 -8.37
N VAL A 160 -13.35 22.39 -9.01
CA VAL A 160 -12.24 23.33 -8.86
C VAL A 160 -12.03 24.04 -10.21
N SER A 161 -12.51 25.27 -10.32
CA SER A 161 -12.25 26.10 -11.50
C SER A 161 -10.87 26.77 -11.48
N TYR A 162 -10.24 26.87 -10.31
CA TYR A 162 -8.92 27.49 -10.11
C TYR A 162 -8.11 26.71 -9.10
N THR A 163 -6.86 26.46 -9.42
CA THR A 163 -5.88 25.73 -8.62
C THR A 163 -5.52 26.40 -7.27
N HIS A 164 -6.10 27.56 -6.95
CA HIS A 164 -5.81 28.34 -5.76
C HIS A 164 -7.00 28.56 -4.81
N LEU A 165 -8.15 27.94 -5.09
CA LEU A 165 -9.25 27.93 -4.14
C LEU A 165 -8.99 26.86 -3.09
N THR A 166 -8.28 27.22 -2.04
CA THR A 166 -8.36 26.50 -0.79
C THR A 166 -9.75 26.71 -0.22
N LEU A 167 -10.64 25.77 -0.42
CA LEU A 167 -11.86 25.71 0.37
C LEU A 167 -11.44 25.48 1.82
N PRO A 168 -11.83 26.32 2.77
CA PRO A 168 -11.59 26.02 4.16
C PRO A 168 -12.36 24.76 4.51
N THR A 169 -11.64 23.65 4.66
CA THR A 169 -12.17 22.45 5.28
C THR A 169 -12.32 22.75 6.78
N THR A 170 -13.35 23.50 7.16
CA THR A 170 -13.78 23.52 8.55
C THR A 170 -14.62 22.27 8.75
N PRO A 171 -14.23 21.36 9.65
CA PRO A 171 -15.15 20.34 10.11
C PRO A 171 -16.27 21.07 10.85
N TYR A 172 -17.44 21.09 10.27
CA TYR A 172 -18.64 21.45 11.02
C TYR A 172 -19.09 20.21 11.78
N VAL A 173 -19.09 20.37 13.07
CA VAL A 173 -19.64 19.49 14.09
C VAL A 173 -21.11 19.22 13.82
#